data_4e0c1c6e65e6c7d827433d996da90d76
#
_entry.id   4e0c1c6e65e6c7d827433d996da90d76
#
_cell.length_a   1.000
_cell.length_b   1.000
_cell.length_c   1.000
_cell.angle_alpha   90.00
_cell.angle_beta   90.00
_cell.angle_gamma   90.00
#
_symmetry.space_group_name_H-M   'P 1'
#
loop_
_entity.id
_entity.type
_entity.pdbx_description
1 polymer ?
#
loop_
_entity_poly.entity_id
_entity_poly.type
_entity_poly.pdbx_seq_one_letter_code
_entity_poly.pdbx_strand_id
1 'polypeptide(L)'
;GLVLMLLCTFSIFAQNKVITVSGRVVEADTKEPAAQATVQLLSLPDSAYAAGIASSNQGWFTLPKVKAGKYVLKVSYIGFRTKLVPVQLSANATDKKMGTIALDPDAVMLKEAVITAEAPQVTVKEDTLEYNSAAYRTPEGAMLEELVKKLPGAEIDDDGNVKINGKEVKKIMVDLSLIHI
;
A
#
# COMPACT_ATOMS: atom_id res chain seq x y z
N GLY A 1 45.46 -55.34 -41.35
CA GLY A 1 44.76 -55.25 -40.12
C GLY A 1 44.07 -53.88 -40.02
N LEU A 2 42.73 -53.83 -40.25
CA LEU A 2 41.95 -52.67 -40.16
C LEU A 2 41.56 -52.42 -38.71
N VAL A 3 42.25 -51.52 -38.01
CA VAL A 3 41.86 -51.10 -36.64
C VAL A 3 40.72 -50.12 -36.76
N LEU A 4 39.55 -50.66 -36.54
CA LEU A 4 38.30 -49.84 -36.42
C LEU A 4 38.37 -49.10 -35.08
N MET A 5 38.77 -47.83 -35.11
CA MET A 5 38.79 -46.94 -33.95
C MET A 5 37.37 -46.48 -33.66
N LEU A 6 36.70 -47.20 -32.76
CA LEU A 6 35.36 -46.82 -32.26
C LEU A 6 35.47 -45.60 -31.35
N LEU A 7 35.30 -44.42 -31.91
CA LEU A 7 35.17 -43.18 -31.16
C LEU A 7 33.80 -43.17 -30.43
N CYS A 8 33.77 -43.67 -29.20
CA CYS A 8 32.67 -43.44 -28.28
C CYS A 8 32.65 -41.96 -27.93
N THR A 9 31.84 -41.18 -28.66
CA THR A 9 31.47 -39.81 -28.26
C THR A 9 30.58 -39.91 -27.01
N PHE A 10 31.17 -39.79 -25.83
CA PHE A 10 30.43 -39.54 -24.61
C PHE A 10 29.80 -38.16 -24.71
N SER A 11 28.55 -38.11 -25.12
CA SER A 11 27.72 -36.93 -24.94
C SER A 11 27.52 -36.73 -23.44
N ILE A 12 28.36 -35.89 -22.84
CA ILE A 12 28.17 -35.43 -21.48
C ILE A 12 26.91 -34.53 -21.52
N PHE A 13 25.75 -35.14 -21.29
CA PHE A 13 24.57 -34.38 -20.94
C PHE A 13 24.85 -33.67 -19.62
N ALA A 14 25.27 -32.43 -19.68
CA ALA A 14 25.29 -31.55 -18.52
C ALA A 14 23.85 -31.47 -18.01
N GLN A 15 23.51 -32.34 -17.06
CA GLN A 15 22.23 -32.28 -16.36
C GLN A 15 22.20 -30.92 -15.66
N ASN A 16 21.47 -29.99 -16.23
CA ASN A 16 21.15 -28.71 -15.59
C ASN A 16 20.38 -29.01 -14.31
N LYS A 17 21.13 -29.21 -13.22
CA LYS A 17 20.56 -29.48 -11.90
C LYS A 17 19.66 -28.30 -11.52
N VAL A 18 18.40 -28.58 -11.29
CA VAL A 18 17.42 -27.59 -10.92
C VAL A 18 17.28 -27.54 -9.41
N ILE A 19 17.09 -26.34 -8.88
CA ILE A 19 17.05 -26.04 -7.47
C ILE A 19 15.64 -25.54 -7.14
N THR A 20 15.11 -25.97 -6.00
CA THR A 20 13.85 -25.45 -5.47
C THR A 20 14.15 -24.36 -4.43
N VAL A 21 13.60 -23.16 -4.63
CA VAL A 21 13.71 -22.06 -3.66
C VAL A 21 12.39 -21.96 -2.91
N SER A 22 12.43 -22.00 -1.58
CA SER A 22 11.23 -21.95 -0.75
C SER A 22 11.41 -21.04 0.46
N GLY A 23 10.29 -20.50 0.98
CA GLY A 23 10.29 -19.66 2.15
C GLY A 23 8.88 -19.28 2.56
N ARG A 24 8.79 -18.40 3.55
CA ARG A 24 7.54 -17.87 4.07
C ARG A 24 7.61 -16.36 4.13
N VAL A 25 6.54 -15.69 3.68
CA VAL A 25 6.39 -14.24 3.75
C VAL A 25 5.42 -13.90 4.88
N VAL A 26 5.80 -12.96 5.74
CA VAL A 26 4.99 -12.49 6.85
C VAL A 26 5.07 -10.96 6.95
N GLU A 27 4.12 -10.36 7.63
CA GLU A 27 4.19 -8.96 8.05
C GLU A 27 5.19 -8.79 9.19
N ALA A 28 5.95 -7.69 9.20
CA ALA A 28 6.99 -7.49 10.22
C ALA A 28 6.41 -7.25 11.61
N ASP A 29 5.30 -6.54 11.71
CA ASP A 29 4.69 -6.11 12.96
C ASP A 29 3.83 -7.22 13.59
N THR A 30 2.85 -7.70 12.86
CA THR A 30 1.83 -8.66 13.33
C THR A 30 2.33 -10.11 13.32
N LYS A 31 3.37 -10.42 12.51
CA LYS A 31 3.83 -11.78 12.19
C LYS A 31 2.78 -12.62 11.44
N GLU A 32 1.70 -12.00 11.00
CA GLU A 32 0.68 -12.64 10.19
C GLU A 32 1.20 -13.04 8.81
N PRO A 33 0.68 -14.10 8.21
CA PRO A 33 1.10 -14.53 6.88
C PRO A 33 0.66 -13.50 5.82
N ALA A 34 1.59 -13.04 4.99
CA ALA A 34 1.28 -12.23 3.83
C ALA A 34 0.71 -13.13 2.72
N ALA A 35 -0.60 -13.30 2.70
CA ALA A 35 -1.30 -14.11 1.71
C ALA A 35 -1.32 -13.43 0.34
N GLN A 36 -1.08 -14.20 -0.75
CA GLN A 36 -1.03 -13.68 -2.12
C GLN A 36 0.05 -12.61 -2.36
N ALA A 37 1.10 -12.56 -1.52
CA ALA A 37 2.27 -11.71 -1.78
C ALA A 37 2.98 -12.19 -3.06
N THR A 38 3.37 -11.27 -3.91
CA THR A 38 4.09 -11.58 -5.14
C THR A 38 5.57 -11.83 -4.85
N VAL A 39 6.05 -13.01 -5.18
CA VAL A 39 7.45 -13.42 -5.03
C VAL A 39 8.05 -13.63 -6.41
N GLN A 40 9.06 -12.86 -6.77
CA GLN A 40 9.77 -12.93 -8.05
C GLN A 40 11.26 -13.18 -7.83
N LEU A 41 11.83 -14.03 -8.64
CA LEU A 41 13.27 -14.27 -8.68
C LEU A 41 13.84 -13.64 -9.95
N LEU A 42 14.75 -12.70 -9.79
CA LEU A 42 15.39 -11.95 -10.87
C LEU A 42 16.85 -12.34 -10.96
N SER A 43 17.33 -12.66 -12.17
CA SER A 43 18.73 -13.02 -12.39
C SER A 43 19.64 -11.79 -12.37
N LEU A 44 20.86 -11.94 -11.89
CA LEU A 44 21.87 -10.90 -11.93
C LEU A 44 22.87 -11.17 -13.07
N PRO A 45 23.40 -10.10 -13.74
CA PRO A 45 23.29 -8.66 -13.38
C PRO A 45 22.08 -7.92 -13.94
N ASP A 46 21.40 -8.44 -14.94
CA ASP A 46 20.42 -7.75 -15.82
C ASP A 46 19.01 -7.70 -15.22
N SER A 47 18.81 -8.26 -14.01
CA SER A 47 17.48 -8.31 -13.35
C SER A 47 16.41 -8.97 -14.22
N ALA A 48 16.79 -9.87 -15.13
CA ALA A 48 15.85 -10.59 -15.96
C ALA A 48 14.98 -11.53 -15.11
N TYR A 49 13.71 -11.62 -15.47
CA TYR A 49 12.77 -12.51 -14.78
C TYR A 49 13.16 -13.99 -14.96
N ALA A 50 13.37 -14.69 -13.86
CA ALA A 50 13.72 -16.11 -13.86
C ALA A 50 12.54 -17.01 -13.42
N ALA A 51 11.85 -16.64 -12.35
CA ALA A 51 10.68 -17.37 -11.84
C ALA A 51 9.84 -16.47 -10.94
N GLY A 52 8.56 -16.83 -10.71
CA GLY A 52 7.70 -16.11 -9.77
C GLY A 52 6.45 -16.89 -9.42
N ILE A 53 5.92 -16.59 -8.25
CA ILE A 53 4.71 -17.19 -7.69
C ILE A 53 4.08 -16.23 -6.68
N ALA A 54 2.78 -16.38 -6.45
CA ALA A 54 2.13 -15.78 -5.30
C ALA A 54 2.26 -16.70 -4.07
N SER A 55 2.44 -16.12 -2.88
CA SER A 55 2.44 -16.88 -1.64
C SER A 55 1.06 -17.47 -1.35
N SER A 56 1.03 -18.61 -0.65
CA SER A 56 -0.22 -19.25 -0.20
C SER A 56 -0.92 -18.41 0.88
N ASN A 57 -2.13 -18.79 1.27
CA ASN A 57 -2.87 -18.16 2.38
C ASN A 57 -2.10 -18.19 3.72
N GLN A 58 -1.13 -19.09 3.87
CA GLN A 58 -0.25 -19.17 5.04
C GLN A 58 1.11 -18.49 4.83
N GLY A 59 1.26 -17.73 3.74
CA GLY A 59 2.47 -17.01 3.38
C GLY A 59 3.58 -17.87 2.75
N TRP A 60 3.40 -19.16 2.55
CA TRP A 60 4.42 -20.03 1.96
C TRP A 60 4.55 -19.84 0.46
N PHE A 61 5.80 -19.90 -0.04
CA PHE A 61 6.07 -19.92 -1.47
C PHE A 61 7.10 -21.00 -1.81
N THR A 62 7.03 -21.50 -3.04
CA THR A 62 7.97 -22.49 -3.58
C THR A 62 8.18 -22.20 -5.06
N LEU A 63 9.42 -21.91 -5.45
CA LEU A 63 9.86 -21.68 -6.83
C LEU A 63 10.64 -22.91 -7.28
N PRO A 64 10.05 -23.84 -8.04
CA PRO A 64 10.72 -25.02 -8.52
C PRO A 64 11.56 -24.73 -9.77
N LYS A 65 12.47 -25.62 -10.09
CA LYS A 65 13.23 -25.67 -11.36
C LYS A 65 14.09 -24.42 -11.63
N VAL A 66 14.63 -23.80 -10.60
CA VAL A 66 15.56 -22.67 -10.75
C VAL A 66 16.97 -23.20 -11.07
N LYS A 67 17.69 -22.57 -11.98
CA LYS A 67 19.08 -22.90 -12.31
C LYS A 67 20.03 -22.33 -11.27
N ALA A 68 21.23 -22.90 -11.15
CA ALA A 68 22.31 -22.33 -10.35
C ALA A 68 22.69 -20.93 -10.89
N GLY A 69 22.98 -19.99 -9.99
CA GLY A 69 23.30 -18.61 -10.37
C GLY A 69 23.14 -17.62 -9.22
N LYS A 70 23.34 -16.35 -9.54
CA LYS A 70 23.11 -15.22 -8.64
C LYS A 70 21.78 -14.56 -8.99
N TYR A 71 20.98 -14.33 -7.97
CA TYR A 71 19.60 -13.81 -8.11
C TYR A 71 19.31 -12.76 -7.05
N VAL A 72 18.26 -12.01 -7.28
CA VAL A 72 17.57 -11.22 -6.26
C VAL A 72 16.13 -11.72 -6.16
N LEU A 73 15.72 -12.10 -4.96
CA LEU A 73 14.34 -12.41 -4.64
C LEU A 73 13.64 -11.10 -4.32
N LYS A 74 12.70 -10.69 -5.17
CA LYS A 74 11.85 -9.52 -4.99
C LYS A 74 10.51 -9.98 -4.42
N VAL A 75 10.16 -9.49 -3.24
CA VAL A 75 8.89 -9.77 -2.58
C VAL A 75 8.11 -8.49 -2.44
N SER A 76 6.89 -8.46 -2.97
CA SER A 76 5.99 -7.31 -2.90
C SER A 76 4.60 -7.74 -2.42
N TYR A 77 4.01 -6.89 -1.57
CA TYR A 77 2.68 -7.09 -1.01
C TYR A 77 2.00 -5.73 -0.87
N ILE A 78 0.69 -5.68 -1.09
CA ILE A 78 -0.06 -4.42 -1.06
C ILE A 78 0.00 -3.80 0.34
N GLY A 79 0.30 -2.50 0.44
CA GLY A 79 0.47 -1.81 1.73
C GLY A 79 1.83 -2.01 2.40
N PHE A 80 2.76 -2.74 1.77
CA PHE A 80 4.08 -3.03 2.32
C PHE A 80 5.21 -2.62 1.38
N ARG A 81 6.36 -2.29 1.94
CA ARG A 81 7.56 -1.98 1.18
C ARG A 81 8.08 -3.23 0.48
N THR A 82 8.39 -3.08 -0.80
CA THR A 82 9.03 -4.15 -1.58
C THR A 82 10.37 -4.51 -0.96
N LYS A 83 10.58 -5.80 -0.68
CA LYS A 83 11.83 -6.33 -0.13
C LYS A 83 12.63 -7.03 -1.21
N LEU A 84 13.92 -6.73 -1.25
CA LEU A 84 14.90 -7.34 -2.15
C LEU A 84 15.89 -8.15 -1.32
N VAL A 85 15.99 -9.46 -1.60
CA VAL A 85 16.88 -10.37 -0.87
C VAL A 85 17.85 -11.01 -1.86
N PRO A 86 19.18 -10.80 -1.73
CA PRO A 86 20.14 -11.44 -2.60
C PRO A 86 20.16 -12.96 -2.33
N VAL A 87 20.19 -13.73 -3.41
CA VAL A 87 20.16 -15.19 -3.36
C VAL A 87 21.24 -15.75 -4.26
N GLN A 88 22.12 -16.58 -3.70
CA GLN A 88 23.08 -17.34 -4.48
C GLN A 88 22.70 -18.81 -4.45
N LEU A 89 22.52 -19.39 -5.64
CA LEU A 89 22.17 -20.79 -5.83
C LEU A 89 23.39 -21.54 -6.35
N SER A 90 23.90 -22.46 -5.55
CA SER A 90 25.07 -23.30 -5.85
C SER A 90 24.66 -24.47 -6.76
N ALA A 91 25.46 -24.80 -7.74
CA ALA A 91 25.19 -25.94 -8.65
C ALA A 91 25.05 -27.31 -7.94
N ASN A 92 25.57 -27.41 -6.74
CA ASN A 92 25.49 -28.65 -5.93
C ASN A 92 24.23 -28.71 -5.04
N ALA A 93 23.48 -27.60 -4.91
CA ALA A 93 22.28 -27.56 -4.10
C ALA A 93 21.07 -28.17 -4.84
N THR A 94 20.20 -28.82 -4.10
CA THR A 94 18.89 -29.30 -4.58
C THR A 94 17.75 -28.39 -4.14
N ASP A 95 17.95 -27.73 -2.99
CA ASP A 95 16.99 -26.81 -2.40
C ASP A 95 17.70 -25.62 -1.76
N LYS A 96 16.99 -24.50 -1.68
CA LYS A 96 17.39 -23.28 -0.98
C LYS A 96 16.21 -22.78 -0.15
N LYS A 97 16.33 -22.92 1.16
CA LYS A 97 15.35 -22.38 2.11
C LYS A 97 15.70 -20.96 2.45
N MET A 98 14.80 -20.03 2.18
CA MET A 98 14.96 -18.60 2.46
C MET A 98 14.54 -18.22 3.88
N GLY A 99 13.91 -19.17 4.61
CA GLY A 99 13.35 -18.89 5.93
C GLY A 99 12.13 -17.97 5.86
N THR A 100 11.95 -17.17 6.90
CA THR A 100 10.84 -16.20 7.00
C THR A 100 11.32 -14.84 6.53
N ILE A 101 10.60 -14.27 5.58
CA ILE A 101 10.84 -12.94 5.02
C ILE A 101 9.76 -12.02 5.59
N ALA A 102 10.13 -11.11 6.47
CA ALA A 102 9.24 -10.13 7.05
C ALA A 102 9.19 -8.88 6.17
N LEU A 103 7.99 -8.39 5.85
CA LEU A 103 7.75 -7.17 5.09
C LEU A 103 7.37 -6.04 6.02
N ASP A 104 8.01 -4.90 5.85
CA ASP A 104 7.75 -3.69 6.62
C ASP A 104 6.57 -2.91 6.01
N PRO A 105 5.60 -2.41 6.80
CA PRO A 105 4.50 -1.61 6.28
C PRO A 105 5.01 -0.36 5.55
N ASP A 106 4.35 0.01 4.47
CA ASP A 106 4.64 1.27 3.79
C ASP A 106 3.80 2.40 4.40
N ALA A 107 4.40 3.10 5.37
CA ALA A 107 3.76 4.20 6.08
C ALA A 107 3.33 5.37 5.16
N VAL A 108 3.88 5.46 3.96
CA VAL A 108 3.48 6.48 2.97
C VAL A 108 2.14 6.10 2.35
N MET A 109 1.96 4.83 1.96
CA MET A 109 0.68 4.35 1.43
C MET A 109 -0.46 4.42 2.47
N LEU A 110 -0.14 4.16 3.75
CA LEU A 110 -1.13 4.27 4.83
C LEU A 110 -1.55 5.73 5.12
N LYS A 111 -0.68 6.71 4.83
CA LYS A 111 -1.01 8.13 4.98
C LYS A 111 -1.87 8.67 3.83
N GLU A 112 -1.75 8.13 2.63
CA GLU A 112 -2.59 8.50 1.49
C GLU A 112 -4.00 7.89 1.56
N ALA A 113 -4.20 6.83 2.33
CA ALA A 113 -5.50 6.24 2.57
C ALA A 113 -6.29 6.88 3.74
N VAL A 114 -5.80 7.95 4.34
CA VAL A 114 -6.65 8.83 5.13
C VAL A 114 -7.54 9.57 4.14
N ILE A 115 -8.68 8.99 3.83
CA ILE A 115 -9.81 9.70 3.24
C ILE A 115 -10.19 10.74 4.27
N THR A 116 -9.67 11.95 4.12
CA THR A 116 -10.28 13.12 4.71
C THR A 116 -11.60 13.24 3.98
N ALA A 117 -12.62 12.59 4.50
CA ALA A 117 -13.99 12.97 4.18
C ALA A 117 -14.10 14.39 4.69
N GLU A 118 -13.86 15.39 3.83
CA GLU A 118 -14.27 16.75 4.11
C GLU A 118 -15.77 16.68 4.30
N ALA A 119 -16.21 16.85 5.54
CA ALA A 119 -17.63 16.99 5.81
C ALA A 119 -18.15 18.10 4.89
N PRO A 120 -19.25 17.89 4.18
CA PRO A 120 -19.77 18.88 3.24
C PRO A 120 -19.88 20.22 3.96
N GLN A 121 -19.44 21.28 3.31
CA GLN A 121 -19.42 22.63 3.88
C GLN A 121 -20.83 23.09 4.27
N VAL A 122 -21.84 22.61 3.53
CA VAL A 122 -23.24 22.93 3.73
C VAL A 122 -24.08 21.66 3.57
N THR A 123 -24.93 21.36 4.53
CA THR A 123 -25.92 20.29 4.47
C THR A 123 -27.32 20.90 4.54
N VAL A 124 -28.17 20.54 3.59
CA VAL A 124 -29.57 20.95 3.58
C VAL A 124 -30.42 19.86 4.23
N LYS A 125 -31.09 20.20 5.34
CA LYS A 125 -32.04 19.32 6.03
C LYS A 125 -33.42 19.99 6.03
N GLU A 126 -34.33 19.46 5.23
CA GLU A 126 -35.69 19.96 5.11
C GLU A 126 -35.78 21.50 4.96
N ASP A 127 -36.00 22.23 6.04
CA ASP A 127 -36.13 23.69 6.09
C ASP A 127 -34.92 24.36 6.81
N THR A 128 -33.84 23.63 7.01
CA THR A 128 -32.65 24.10 7.75
C THR A 128 -31.38 23.95 6.92
N LEU A 129 -30.56 25.01 6.86
CA LEU A 129 -29.22 24.97 6.32
C LEU A 129 -28.22 24.80 7.46
N GLU A 130 -27.46 23.69 7.42
CA GLU A 130 -26.42 23.39 8.39
C GLU A 130 -25.07 23.68 7.76
N TYR A 131 -24.31 24.61 8.33
CA TYR A 131 -22.97 24.97 7.88
C TYR A 131 -21.92 24.35 8.82
N ASN A 132 -20.93 23.67 8.27
CA ASN A 132 -19.80 23.15 9.04
C ASN A 132 -18.84 24.29 9.38
N SER A 133 -18.85 24.78 10.61
CA SER A 133 -17.99 25.89 11.08
C SER A 133 -16.50 25.60 10.91
N ALA A 134 -16.09 24.35 10.99
CA ALA A 134 -14.67 23.94 10.80
C ALA A 134 -14.17 24.17 9.36
N ALA A 135 -15.07 24.25 8.38
CA ALA A 135 -14.72 24.57 6.98
C ALA A 135 -14.43 26.07 6.76
N TYR A 136 -14.83 26.94 7.69
CA TYR A 136 -14.65 28.37 7.59
C TYR A 136 -13.70 28.86 8.68
N ARG A 137 -12.46 29.13 8.31
CA ARG A 137 -11.44 29.59 9.27
C ARG A 137 -11.75 31.02 9.74
N THR A 138 -12.02 31.17 11.02
CA THR A 138 -12.09 32.45 11.72
C THR A 138 -10.95 32.54 12.74
N PRO A 139 -10.41 33.75 13.04
CA PRO A 139 -9.46 33.92 14.12
C PRO A 139 -10.06 33.48 15.47
N GLU A 140 -9.20 33.05 16.40
CA GLU A 140 -9.64 32.76 17.76
C GLU A 140 -10.22 34.04 18.39
N GLY A 141 -11.41 33.94 18.99
CA GLY A 141 -12.14 35.08 19.55
C GLY A 141 -12.96 35.90 18.56
N ALA A 142 -13.08 35.48 17.28
CA ALA A 142 -13.91 36.14 16.31
C ALA A 142 -15.39 36.09 16.72
N MET A 143 -16.10 37.21 16.51
CA MET A 143 -17.56 37.29 16.77
C MET A 143 -18.33 36.42 15.73
N LEU A 144 -19.51 35.95 16.13
CA LEU A 144 -20.40 35.16 15.26
C LEU A 144 -20.68 35.86 13.91
N GLU A 145 -20.74 37.16 13.92
CA GLU A 145 -20.95 38.01 12.74
C GLU A 145 -19.86 37.81 11.67
N GLU A 146 -18.57 37.66 12.09
CA GLU A 146 -17.48 37.42 11.17
C GLU A 146 -17.56 36.04 10.52
N LEU A 147 -18.05 35.04 11.25
CA LEU A 147 -18.33 33.72 10.70
C LEU A 147 -19.46 33.79 9.67
N VAL A 148 -20.56 34.47 10.02
CA VAL A 148 -21.72 34.60 9.14
C VAL A 148 -21.36 35.28 7.83
N LYS A 149 -20.54 36.35 7.86
CA LYS A 149 -20.05 37.03 6.64
C LYS A 149 -19.23 36.13 5.69
N LYS A 150 -18.68 35.04 6.20
CA LYS A 150 -17.92 34.05 5.38
C LYS A 150 -18.78 32.93 4.81
N LEU A 151 -20.02 32.80 5.24
CA LEU A 151 -20.94 31.78 4.74
C LEU A 151 -21.41 32.12 3.33
N PRO A 152 -21.45 31.18 2.39
CA PRO A 152 -21.90 31.43 1.03
C PRO A 152 -23.36 31.81 1.00
N GLY A 153 -23.64 32.96 0.38
CA GLY A 153 -25.01 33.50 0.24
C GLY A 153 -25.56 34.19 1.49
N ALA A 154 -24.73 34.39 2.54
CA ALA A 154 -25.13 35.13 3.71
C ALA A 154 -24.86 36.64 3.55
N GLU A 155 -25.83 37.46 3.94
CA GLU A 155 -25.76 38.90 3.97
C GLU A 155 -26.26 39.36 5.33
N ILE A 156 -25.64 40.41 5.87
CA ILE A 156 -26.08 41.08 7.11
C ILE A 156 -26.49 42.50 6.72
N ASP A 157 -27.74 42.89 7.03
CA ASP A 157 -28.20 44.23 6.76
C ASP A 157 -27.74 45.23 7.84
N ASP A 158 -27.97 46.51 7.60
CA ASP A 158 -27.53 47.60 8.50
C ASP A 158 -28.20 47.53 9.89
N ASP A 159 -29.31 46.79 10.01
CA ASP A 159 -30.01 46.57 11.27
C ASP A 159 -29.54 45.30 11.98
N GLY A 160 -28.58 44.56 11.42
CA GLY A 160 -27.99 43.33 11.98
C GLY A 160 -28.79 42.06 11.69
N ASN A 161 -29.80 42.08 10.80
CA ASN A 161 -30.53 40.89 10.42
C ASN A 161 -29.75 40.09 9.38
N VAL A 162 -29.76 38.78 9.54
CA VAL A 162 -29.08 37.86 8.63
C VAL A 162 -30.05 37.36 7.56
N LYS A 163 -29.61 37.44 6.30
CA LYS A 163 -30.31 36.87 5.14
C LYS A 163 -29.41 35.82 4.50
N ILE A 164 -29.97 34.67 4.10
CA ILE A 164 -29.26 33.63 3.35
C ILE A 164 -30.01 33.41 2.03
N ASN A 165 -29.32 33.60 0.91
CA ASN A 165 -29.88 33.52 -0.43
C ASN A 165 -31.16 34.41 -0.58
N GLY A 166 -31.12 35.61 0.01
CA GLY A 166 -32.20 36.56 -0.04
C GLY A 166 -33.39 36.29 0.90
N LYS A 167 -33.36 35.23 1.69
CA LYS A 167 -34.39 34.90 2.68
C LYS A 167 -33.89 35.26 4.09
N GLU A 168 -34.79 35.93 4.84
CA GLU A 168 -34.50 36.30 6.24
C GLU A 168 -34.41 35.07 7.14
N VAL A 169 -33.34 34.99 7.96
CA VAL A 169 -33.07 33.90 8.89
C VAL A 169 -33.78 34.21 10.22
N LYS A 170 -34.79 33.43 10.56
CA LYS A 170 -35.58 33.62 11.80
C LYS A 170 -34.82 33.14 13.06
N LYS A 171 -33.90 32.20 12.94
CA LYS A 171 -33.19 31.63 14.08
C LYS A 171 -31.81 31.10 13.64
N ILE A 172 -30.78 31.48 14.38
CA ILE A 172 -29.43 30.94 14.24
C ILE A 172 -29.15 30.07 15.47
N MET A 173 -28.71 28.85 15.24
CA MET A 173 -28.23 27.95 16.29
C MET A 173 -26.76 27.65 16.05
N VAL A 174 -25.97 27.77 17.10
CA VAL A 174 -24.55 27.42 17.08
C VAL A 174 -24.39 26.21 17.97
N ASP A 175 -23.97 25.09 17.38
CA ASP A 175 -23.60 23.91 18.16
C ASP A 175 -22.21 24.15 18.74
N LEU A 176 -22.16 24.56 19.99
CA LEU A 176 -20.94 24.64 20.77
C LEU A 176 -20.54 23.23 21.17
N SER A 177 -19.73 22.57 20.38
CA SER A 177 -19.00 21.39 20.80
C SER A 177 -18.24 21.76 22.09
N LEU A 178 -18.67 21.20 23.21
CA LEU A 178 -18.00 21.34 24.50
C LEU A 178 -16.55 20.87 24.34
N ILE A 179 -15.63 21.81 24.25
CA ILE A 179 -14.22 21.53 24.46
C ILE A 179 -14.11 21.13 25.92
N HIS A 180 -13.97 19.84 26.19
CA HIS A 180 -13.56 19.36 27.50
C HIS A 180 -12.13 19.84 27.72
N ILE A 181 -11.97 20.76 28.63
CA ILE A 181 -10.68 21.11 29.23
C ILE A 181 -10.24 19.98 30.13
#